data_facf2ecd1937a71b700e5f7e424f452c
#
_entry.id   facf2ecd1937a71b700e5f7e424f452c
#
_cell.length_a   1.000
_cell.length_b   1.000
_cell.length_c   1.000
_cell.angle_alpha   90.00
_cell.angle_beta   90.00
_cell.angle_gamma   90.00
#
_symmetry.space_group_name_H-M   'P 1'
#
loop_
_entity.id
_entity.type
_entity.pdbx_description
1 polymer ?
#
loop_
_entity_poly.entity_id
_entity_poly.type
_entity_poly.pdbx_seq_one_letter_code
_entity_poly.pdbx_strand_id
1 'polypeptide(L)'
;MAKDLTTSQIDRQNILNNELALEELKPRCGLEGIPWNDSIYVTREMTASFFQVDIRTIGRYIEQNSEELTRNGYQVIRGKQLKSFLNAAKLSGKDINVPTKTTVLGVFNFRAFLNMAMLLSESEPAKALRQLMLDIVIDLINRKTGGGTKYINQRDKDFVFSSLQEDNYRRHFTDALKLYVEENRYKYAHFTDMIYVSIFREKAKEYKKILDLKANDKVRDTFYSEILDIVAAYESGLADAIYQKYEEYGHI
;
A
#
# COMPACT_ATOMS: atom_id res chain seq x y z
N MET A 1 -6.74 20.62 -10.22
CA MET A 1 -5.59 20.38 -11.13
C MET A 1 -5.23 18.92 -11.05
N ALA A 2 -5.11 18.23 -12.17
CA ALA A 2 -4.56 16.88 -12.17
C ALA A 2 -3.11 16.95 -11.67
N LYS A 3 -2.76 16.10 -10.69
CA LYS A 3 -1.38 16.02 -10.17
C LYS A 3 -0.46 15.51 -11.28
N ASP A 4 0.55 16.28 -11.63
CA ASP A 4 1.55 15.87 -12.61
C ASP A 4 2.66 15.09 -11.90
N LEU A 5 2.56 13.76 -11.97
CA LEU A 5 3.54 12.86 -11.36
C LEU A 5 4.93 12.96 -12.02
N THR A 6 5.03 13.49 -13.23
CA THR A 6 6.34 13.63 -13.91
C THR A 6 7.20 14.70 -13.25
N THR A 7 6.60 15.69 -12.62
CA THR A 7 7.30 16.85 -12.02
C THR A 7 7.41 16.79 -10.50
N SER A 8 6.51 16.08 -9.81
CA SER A 8 6.46 16.05 -8.34
C SER A 8 7.05 14.77 -7.74
N GLN A 9 8.28 14.85 -7.23
CA GLN A 9 8.93 13.75 -6.51
C GLN A 9 8.15 13.33 -5.25
N ILE A 10 7.58 14.30 -4.53
CA ILE A 10 6.80 14.03 -3.31
C ILE A 10 5.56 13.20 -3.63
N ASP A 11 4.81 13.57 -4.69
CA ASP A 11 3.60 12.83 -5.08
C ASP A 11 3.94 11.41 -5.56
N ARG A 12 5.05 11.24 -6.31
CA ARG A 12 5.55 9.92 -6.69
C ARG A 12 5.87 9.07 -5.47
N GLN A 13 6.59 9.63 -4.50
CA GLN A 13 6.98 8.90 -3.30
C GLN A 13 5.75 8.52 -2.44
N ASN A 14 4.75 9.39 -2.34
CA ASN A 14 3.50 9.10 -1.63
C ASN A 14 2.76 7.90 -2.24
N ILE A 15 2.68 7.81 -3.57
CA ILE A 15 2.09 6.65 -4.26
C ILE A 15 2.91 5.39 -4.00
N LEU A 16 4.24 5.48 -4.14
CA LEU A 16 5.14 4.35 -3.96
C LEU A 16 5.21 3.84 -2.51
N ASN A 17 4.91 4.66 -1.53
CA ASN A 17 4.82 4.25 -0.12
C ASN A 17 3.48 3.58 0.23
N ASN A 18 2.49 3.63 -0.65
CA ASN A 18 1.21 2.96 -0.46
C ASN A 18 1.30 1.50 -0.91
N GLU A 19 1.66 0.59 0.00
CA GLU A 19 1.86 -0.84 -0.29
C GLU A 19 0.60 -1.50 -0.85
N LEU A 20 -0.59 -1.09 -0.38
CA LEU A 20 -1.85 -1.62 -0.89
C LEU A 20 -2.11 -1.24 -2.35
N ALA A 21 -1.78 0.02 -2.71
CA ALA A 21 -1.86 0.43 -4.10
C ALA A 21 -0.89 -0.38 -4.97
N LEU A 22 0.33 -0.65 -4.48
CA LEU A 22 1.31 -1.47 -5.18
C LEU A 22 0.83 -2.91 -5.36
N GLU A 23 0.21 -3.49 -4.35
CA GLU A 23 -0.35 -4.85 -4.41
C GLU A 23 -1.51 -4.96 -5.41
N GLU A 24 -2.41 -3.98 -5.44
CA GLU A 24 -3.49 -3.93 -6.43
C GLU A 24 -3.00 -3.63 -7.85
N LEU A 25 -1.87 -2.93 -8.00
CA LEU A 25 -1.26 -2.64 -9.31
C LEU A 25 -0.59 -3.88 -9.94
N LYS A 26 0.07 -4.73 -9.13
CA LYS A 26 0.82 -5.88 -9.64
C LYS A 26 0.06 -6.73 -10.66
N PRO A 27 -1.18 -7.20 -10.37
CA PRO A 27 -1.93 -8.03 -11.33
C PRO A 27 -2.48 -7.24 -12.52
N ARG A 28 -2.63 -5.92 -12.40
CA ARG A 28 -3.29 -5.08 -13.41
C ARG A 28 -2.33 -4.43 -14.40
N CYS A 29 -1.06 -4.27 -14.03
CA CYS A 29 -0.09 -3.63 -14.92
C CYS A 29 0.44 -4.54 -16.04
N GLY A 30 0.16 -5.86 -15.98
CA GLY A 30 0.62 -6.81 -16.99
C GLY A 30 2.15 -6.93 -17.10
N LEU A 31 2.88 -6.59 -16.03
CA LEU A 31 4.34 -6.65 -16.03
C LEU A 31 4.81 -8.09 -15.94
N GLU A 32 5.40 -8.57 -17.02
CA GLU A 32 6.10 -9.84 -17.05
C GLU A 32 7.58 -9.63 -16.69
N GLY A 33 7.96 -9.97 -15.45
CA GLY A 33 9.33 -9.87 -14.96
C GLY A 33 9.94 -11.23 -14.63
N ILE A 34 11.17 -11.19 -14.11
CA ILE A 34 11.97 -12.34 -13.70
C ILE A 34 11.81 -12.49 -12.19
N PRO A 35 11.30 -13.63 -11.67
CA PRO A 35 11.24 -13.90 -10.24
C PRO A 35 12.68 -14.05 -9.69
N TRP A 36 13.06 -13.20 -8.75
CA TRP A 36 14.38 -13.24 -8.12
C TRP A 36 14.31 -12.59 -6.73
N ASN A 37 14.90 -13.23 -5.70
CA ASN A 37 14.90 -12.73 -4.31
C ASN A 37 13.51 -12.31 -3.82
N ASP A 38 12.54 -13.22 -3.92
CA ASP A 38 11.13 -13.05 -3.47
C ASP A 38 10.38 -11.85 -4.10
N SER A 39 10.92 -11.33 -5.21
CA SER A 39 10.31 -10.23 -5.95
C SER A 39 10.39 -10.42 -7.46
N ILE A 40 9.71 -9.57 -8.20
CA ILE A 40 9.77 -9.52 -9.67
C ILE A 40 10.72 -8.41 -10.09
N TYR A 41 11.65 -8.73 -10.97
CA TYR A 41 12.61 -7.79 -11.51
C TYR A 41 12.53 -7.73 -13.03
N VAL A 42 12.80 -6.56 -13.58
CA VAL A 42 12.92 -6.33 -15.02
C VAL A 42 14.25 -5.65 -15.35
N THR A 43 14.79 -5.93 -16.55
CA THR A 43 16.00 -5.28 -17.03
C THR A 43 15.68 -3.92 -17.68
N ARG A 44 16.71 -3.16 -18.06
CA ARG A 44 16.53 -1.91 -18.82
C ARG A 44 15.85 -2.15 -20.16
N GLU A 45 16.21 -3.23 -20.84
CA GLU A 45 15.65 -3.64 -22.13
C GLU A 45 14.15 -3.98 -21.98
N MET A 46 13.79 -4.77 -20.97
CA MET A 46 12.39 -5.10 -20.67
C MET A 46 11.59 -3.85 -20.34
N THR A 47 12.18 -2.93 -19.55
CA THR A 47 11.55 -1.65 -19.19
C THR A 47 11.36 -0.76 -20.44
N ALA A 48 12.35 -0.67 -21.31
CA ALA A 48 12.27 0.09 -22.55
C ALA A 48 11.21 -0.49 -23.51
N SER A 49 11.17 -1.81 -23.64
CA SER A 49 10.17 -2.52 -24.45
C SER A 49 8.75 -2.27 -23.91
N PHE A 50 8.53 -2.41 -22.61
CA PHE A 50 7.23 -2.19 -21.98
C PHE A 50 6.71 -0.76 -22.22
N PHE A 51 7.57 0.24 -22.01
CA PHE A 51 7.20 1.64 -22.18
C PHE A 51 7.30 2.13 -23.62
N GLN A 52 7.67 1.26 -24.56
CA GLN A 52 7.81 1.59 -25.99
C GLN A 52 8.72 2.81 -26.24
N VAL A 53 9.85 2.85 -25.53
CA VAL A 53 10.87 3.90 -25.66
C VAL A 53 12.23 3.29 -25.98
N ASP A 54 13.14 4.10 -26.52
CA ASP A 54 14.53 3.66 -26.73
C ASP A 54 15.22 3.40 -25.39
N ILE A 55 16.06 2.37 -25.35
CA ILE A 55 16.84 2.02 -24.14
C ILE A 55 17.72 3.17 -23.64
N ARG A 56 18.18 4.04 -24.56
CA ARG A 56 18.94 5.25 -24.21
C ARG A 56 18.09 6.23 -23.42
N THR A 57 16.79 6.29 -23.70
CA THR A 57 15.83 7.09 -22.92
C THR A 57 15.79 6.60 -21.48
N ILE A 58 15.66 5.28 -21.27
CA ILE A 58 15.73 4.70 -19.91
C ILE A 58 17.06 5.04 -19.22
N GLY A 59 18.19 4.93 -19.95
CA GLY A 59 19.52 5.31 -19.45
C GLY A 59 19.57 6.77 -18.97
N ARG A 60 19.09 7.70 -19.80
CA ARG A 60 19.02 9.13 -19.45
C ARG A 60 18.20 9.39 -18.19
N TYR A 61 17.04 8.77 -18.06
CA TYR A 61 16.20 8.93 -16.85
C TYR A 61 16.86 8.33 -15.60
N ILE A 62 17.60 7.22 -15.73
CA ILE A 62 18.37 6.64 -14.62
C ILE A 62 19.45 7.63 -14.16
N GLU A 63 20.19 8.23 -15.09
CA GLU A 63 21.25 9.20 -14.78
C GLU A 63 20.67 10.45 -14.09
N GLN A 64 19.60 11.00 -14.63
CA GLN A 64 18.95 12.20 -14.10
C GLN A 64 18.26 12.00 -12.75
N ASN A 65 17.80 10.77 -12.45
CA ASN A 65 17.01 10.46 -11.26
C ASN A 65 17.61 9.30 -10.45
N SER A 66 18.94 9.14 -10.49
CA SER A 66 19.64 7.99 -9.92
C SER A 66 19.36 7.77 -8.43
N GLU A 67 19.31 8.84 -7.64
CA GLU A 67 19.05 8.77 -6.22
C GLU A 67 17.61 8.29 -5.93
N GLU A 68 16.62 8.87 -6.62
CA GLU A 68 15.21 8.51 -6.46
C GLU A 68 14.96 7.05 -6.87
N LEU A 69 15.47 6.65 -8.03
CA LEU A 69 15.31 5.29 -8.56
C LEU A 69 15.99 4.24 -7.68
N THR A 70 17.20 4.53 -7.18
CA THR A 70 17.93 3.63 -6.29
C THR A 70 17.19 3.45 -4.95
N ARG A 71 16.67 4.53 -4.37
CA ARG A 71 15.85 4.50 -3.17
C ARG A 71 14.60 3.63 -3.36
N ASN A 72 14.04 3.62 -4.56
CA ASN A 72 12.86 2.85 -4.91
C ASN A 72 13.16 1.44 -5.45
N GLY A 73 14.43 0.99 -5.45
CA GLY A 73 14.82 -0.38 -5.73
C GLY A 73 15.40 -0.65 -7.11
N TYR A 74 15.81 0.40 -7.85
CA TYR A 74 16.72 0.21 -8.96
C TYR A 74 18.11 -0.16 -8.42
N GLN A 75 18.71 -1.20 -8.98
CA GLN A 75 20.03 -1.64 -8.56
C GLN A 75 20.89 -2.10 -9.74
N VAL A 76 22.20 -1.99 -9.55
CA VAL A 76 23.19 -2.45 -10.51
C VAL A 76 23.85 -3.70 -9.95
N ILE A 77 23.52 -4.86 -10.51
CA ILE A 77 24.01 -6.17 -10.07
C ILE A 77 25.28 -6.60 -10.81
N ARG A 78 26.17 -7.29 -10.09
CA ARG A 78 27.49 -7.74 -10.58
C ARG A 78 27.86 -9.10 -10.01
N GLY A 79 28.82 -9.76 -10.60
CA GLY A 79 29.45 -10.96 -10.05
C GLY A 79 28.45 -12.07 -9.68
N LYS A 80 28.39 -12.46 -8.40
CA LYS A 80 27.52 -13.53 -7.91
C LYS A 80 26.03 -13.20 -8.07
N GLN A 81 25.63 -11.97 -7.81
CA GLN A 81 24.25 -11.51 -7.98
C GLN A 81 23.79 -11.59 -9.43
N LEU A 82 24.65 -11.15 -10.37
CA LEU A 82 24.36 -11.24 -11.80
C LEU A 82 24.19 -12.70 -12.23
N LYS A 83 25.08 -13.61 -11.81
CA LYS A 83 24.95 -15.05 -12.09
C LYS A 83 23.65 -15.63 -11.55
N SER A 84 23.29 -15.30 -10.30
CA SER A 84 22.04 -15.72 -9.67
C SER A 84 20.83 -15.23 -10.46
N PHE A 85 20.82 -13.96 -10.84
CA PHE A 85 19.74 -13.37 -11.64
C PHE A 85 19.59 -14.01 -13.02
N LEU A 86 20.70 -14.24 -13.73
CA LEU A 86 20.70 -14.92 -15.04
C LEU A 86 20.18 -16.36 -14.93
N ASN A 87 20.50 -17.06 -13.86
CA ASN A 87 19.96 -18.41 -13.61
C ASN A 87 18.46 -18.35 -13.34
N ALA A 88 17.98 -17.40 -12.55
CA ALA A 88 16.56 -17.19 -12.30
C ALA A 88 15.79 -16.88 -13.60
N ALA A 89 16.36 -16.06 -14.48
CA ALA A 89 15.79 -15.77 -15.78
C ALA A 89 15.64 -17.03 -16.65
N LYS A 90 16.67 -17.86 -16.73
CA LYS A 90 16.64 -19.15 -17.46
C LYS A 90 15.57 -20.10 -16.91
N LEU A 91 15.49 -20.21 -15.57
CA LEU A 91 14.51 -21.07 -14.90
C LEU A 91 13.07 -20.61 -15.13
N SER A 92 12.86 -19.31 -15.29
CA SER A 92 11.54 -18.74 -15.60
C SER A 92 11.17 -18.78 -17.08
N GLY A 93 12.01 -19.38 -17.92
CA GLY A 93 11.79 -19.47 -19.38
C GLY A 93 11.90 -18.13 -20.11
N LYS A 94 12.47 -17.11 -19.46
CA LYS A 94 12.66 -15.78 -20.07
C LYS A 94 14.07 -15.66 -20.63
N ASP A 95 14.13 -15.62 -21.95
CA ASP A 95 15.40 -15.38 -22.63
C ASP A 95 15.73 -13.89 -22.55
N ILE A 96 16.71 -13.57 -21.68
CA ILE A 96 17.25 -12.21 -21.59
C ILE A 96 18.44 -12.15 -22.54
N ASN A 97 18.32 -11.34 -23.56
CA ASN A 97 19.41 -11.12 -24.50
C ASN A 97 20.52 -10.28 -23.84
N VAL A 98 21.26 -10.92 -22.93
CA VAL A 98 22.40 -10.31 -22.24
C VAL A 98 23.68 -10.80 -22.94
N PRO A 99 24.50 -9.88 -23.49
CA PRO A 99 25.77 -10.26 -24.12
C PRO A 99 26.65 -11.10 -23.18
N THR A 100 27.28 -12.14 -23.70
CA THR A 100 28.09 -13.11 -22.92
C THR A 100 29.20 -12.47 -22.08
N LYS A 101 29.65 -11.28 -22.47
CA LYS A 101 30.70 -10.51 -21.78
C LYS A 101 30.16 -9.50 -20.76
N THR A 102 28.83 -9.49 -20.50
CA THR A 102 28.23 -8.54 -19.55
C THR A 102 28.69 -8.85 -18.13
N THR A 103 29.32 -7.88 -17.50
CA THR A 103 29.80 -7.95 -16.11
C THR A 103 28.93 -7.17 -15.15
N VAL A 104 28.00 -6.34 -15.69
CA VAL A 104 27.18 -5.39 -14.94
C VAL A 104 25.79 -5.31 -15.59
N LEU A 105 24.72 -5.40 -14.80
CA LEU A 105 23.35 -5.30 -15.29
C LEU A 105 22.51 -4.42 -14.36
N GLY A 106 21.81 -3.45 -14.94
CA GLY A 106 20.82 -2.64 -14.21
C GLY A 106 19.47 -3.34 -14.19
N VAL A 107 18.90 -3.48 -13.01
CA VAL A 107 17.59 -4.12 -12.82
C VAL A 107 16.68 -3.26 -11.94
N PHE A 108 15.37 -3.31 -12.22
CA PHE A 108 14.34 -2.63 -11.48
C PHE A 108 13.51 -3.68 -10.76
N ASN A 109 13.24 -3.51 -9.47
CA ASN A 109 12.13 -4.19 -8.83
C ASN A 109 10.80 -3.54 -9.25
N PHE A 110 9.67 -4.09 -8.82
CA PHE A 110 8.36 -3.56 -9.19
C PHE A 110 8.17 -2.09 -8.83
N ARG A 111 8.63 -1.68 -7.64
CA ARG A 111 8.53 -0.30 -7.16
C ARG A 111 9.37 0.69 -8.00
N ALA A 112 10.61 0.33 -8.34
CA ALA A 112 11.45 1.14 -9.22
C ALA A 112 10.91 1.19 -10.66
N PHE A 113 10.30 0.11 -11.15
CA PHE A 113 9.60 0.08 -12.43
C PHE A 113 8.43 1.07 -12.46
N LEU A 114 7.58 1.10 -11.42
CA LEU A 114 6.51 2.08 -11.30
C LEU A 114 7.05 3.52 -11.17
N ASN A 115 8.16 3.71 -10.47
CA ASN A 115 8.82 5.01 -10.39
C ASN A 115 9.27 5.50 -11.78
N MET A 116 9.85 4.60 -12.59
CA MET A 116 10.21 4.91 -13.98
C MET A 116 8.98 5.30 -14.81
N ALA A 117 7.84 4.61 -14.66
CA ALA A 117 6.58 4.97 -15.31
C ALA A 117 6.11 6.40 -14.97
N MET A 118 6.30 6.80 -13.72
CA MET A 118 5.92 8.14 -13.26
C MET A 118 6.87 9.22 -13.77
N LEU A 119 8.13 8.90 -14.05
CA LEU A 119 9.14 9.83 -14.57
C LEU A 119 9.02 10.03 -16.09
N LEU A 120 8.72 8.97 -16.83
CA LEU A 120 8.66 9.00 -18.31
C LEU A 120 7.51 9.89 -18.82
N SER A 121 7.83 11.03 -19.38
CA SER A 121 6.82 11.97 -19.93
C SER A 121 6.39 11.64 -21.35
N GLU A 122 7.29 11.08 -22.17
CA GLU A 122 7.10 10.85 -23.61
C GLU A 122 6.44 9.50 -23.97
N SER A 123 6.13 8.63 -22.99
CA SER A 123 5.62 7.28 -23.20
C SER A 123 4.11 7.20 -22.95
N GLU A 124 3.34 6.79 -23.95
CA GLU A 124 1.89 6.56 -23.79
C GLU A 124 1.59 5.38 -22.84
N PRO A 125 2.30 4.23 -22.89
CA PRO A 125 2.14 3.20 -21.85
C PRO A 125 2.46 3.68 -20.44
N ALA A 126 3.47 4.55 -20.26
CA ALA A 126 3.79 5.14 -18.97
C ALA A 126 2.67 6.08 -18.49
N LYS A 127 2.08 6.86 -19.40
CA LYS A 127 0.93 7.72 -19.11
C LYS A 127 -0.30 6.89 -18.70
N ALA A 128 -0.60 5.81 -19.41
CA ALA A 128 -1.69 4.90 -19.07
C ALA A 128 -1.49 4.27 -17.68
N LEU A 129 -0.25 3.85 -17.38
CA LEU A 129 0.07 3.27 -16.08
C LEU A 129 -0.01 4.32 -14.95
N ARG A 130 0.40 5.57 -15.17
CA ARG A 130 0.20 6.67 -14.20
C ARG A 130 -1.28 6.90 -13.92
N GLN A 131 -2.13 6.88 -14.95
CA GLN A 131 -3.57 7.02 -14.76
C GLN A 131 -4.13 5.87 -13.92
N LEU A 132 -3.76 4.63 -14.23
CA LEU A 132 -4.16 3.45 -13.45
C LEU A 132 -3.71 3.55 -11.99
N MET A 133 -2.50 4.04 -11.71
CA MET A 133 -2.01 4.26 -10.35
C MET A 133 -2.90 5.27 -9.60
N LEU A 134 -3.23 6.40 -10.25
CA LEU A 134 -4.09 7.41 -9.66
C LEU A 134 -5.50 6.89 -9.40
N ASP A 135 -6.07 6.15 -10.36
CA ASP A 135 -7.40 5.57 -10.22
C ASP A 135 -7.46 4.57 -9.05
N ILE A 136 -6.44 3.70 -8.90
CA ILE A 136 -6.36 2.75 -7.78
C ILE A 136 -6.22 3.49 -6.45
N VAL A 137 -5.36 4.51 -6.36
CA VAL A 137 -5.21 5.30 -5.13
C VAL A 137 -6.52 6.01 -4.78
N ILE A 138 -7.21 6.61 -5.76
CA ILE A 138 -8.51 7.24 -5.57
C ILE A 138 -9.56 6.22 -5.13
N ASP A 139 -9.60 5.04 -5.77
CA ASP A 139 -10.53 3.95 -5.41
C ASP A 139 -10.29 3.44 -3.98
N LEU A 140 -9.02 3.28 -3.58
CA LEU A 140 -8.68 2.90 -2.21
C LEU A 140 -9.17 3.93 -1.20
N ILE A 141 -8.94 5.21 -1.47
CA ILE A 141 -9.44 6.31 -0.64
C ILE A 141 -10.98 6.27 -0.60
N ASN A 142 -11.64 6.15 -1.74
CA ASN A 142 -13.10 6.14 -1.84
C ASN A 142 -13.73 4.94 -1.12
N ARG A 143 -13.16 3.73 -1.26
CA ARG A 143 -13.63 2.55 -0.51
C ARG A 143 -13.54 2.76 1.00
N LYS A 144 -12.52 3.45 1.47
CA LYS A 144 -12.30 3.74 2.88
C LYS A 144 -13.19 4.87 3.41
N THR A 145 -13.40 5.91 2.63
CA THR A 145 -14.12 7.12 3.06
C THR A 145 -15.61 7.12 2.66
N GLY A 146 -16.08 6.03 2.04
CA GLY A 146 -17.49 5.92 1.64
C GLY A 146 -17.92 6.91 0.55
N GLY A 147 -17.01 7.34 -0.32
CA GLY A 147 -17.34 8.16 -1.50
C GLY A 147 -16.58 9.48 -1.66
N GLY A 148 -15.51 9.69 -0.91
CA GLY A 148 -14.64 10.87 -1.08
C GLY A 148 -13.94 11.33 0.20
N THR A 149 -12.89 12.11 0.05
CA THR A 149 -12.19 12.72 1.17
C THR A 149 -13.04 13.85 1.76
N LYS A 150 -13.84 13.53 2.78
CA LYS A 150 -14.73 14.47 3.44
C LYS A 150 -14.00 15.31 4.49
N TYR A 151 -13.04 14.69 5.18
CA TYR A 151 -12.32 15.29 6.30
C TYR A 151 -10.86 15.55 5.94
N ILE A 152 -10.25 16.56 6.59
CA ILE A 152 -8.88 17.00 6.30
C ILE A 152 -7.84 15.92 6.62
N ASN A 153 -8.07 15.12 7.65
CA ASN A 153 -7.24 14.00 8.05
C ASN A 153 -7.11 12.92 6.97
N GLN A 154 -8.15 12.75 6.13
CA GLN A 154 -8.13 11.80 5.01
C GLN A 154 -7.14 12.19 3.89
N ARG A 155 -6.57 13.38 3.96
CA ARG A 155 -5.49 13.85 3.08
C ARG A 155 -4.11 13.46 3.59
N ASP A 156 -4.02 12.95 4.81
CA ASP A 156 -2.79 12.39 5.35
C ASP A 156 -2.39 11.15 4.53
N LYS A 157 -1.13 11.09 4.14
CA LYS A 157 -0.59 9.97 3.35
C LYS A 157 -0.71 8.62 4.07
N ASP A 158 -0.67 8.63 5.39
CA ASP A 158 -0.69 7.42 6.21
C ASP A 158 -2.13 7.01 6.60
N PHE A 159 -3.13 7.89 6.41
CA PHE A 159 -4.53 7.63 6.77
C PHE A 159 -5.08 6.35 6.14
N VAL A 160 -4.84 6.13 4.84
CA VAL A 160 -5.36 4.93 4.15
C VAL A 160 -4.78 3.66 4.74
N PHE A 161 -3.49 3.66 5.04
CA PHE A 161 -2.82 2.51 5.65
C PHE A 161 -3.36 2.22 7.06
N SER A 162 -3.35 3.22 7.95
CA SER A 162 -3.87 3.09 9.32
C SER A 162 -5.36 2.71 9.35
N SER A 163 -6.16 3.27 8.44
CA SER A 163 -7.58 2.91 8.30
C SER A 163 -7.79 1.45 7.85
N LEU A 164 -6.93 0.92 6.96
CA LEU A 164 -6.99 -0.49 6.56
C LEU A 164 -6.56 -1.43 7.69
N GLN A 165 -5.51 -1.05 8.39
CA GLN A 165 -5.03 -1.80 9.55
C GLN A 165 -6.10 -1.83 10.65
N GLU A 166 -6.73 -0.69 10.95
CA GLU A 166 -7.82 -0.59 11.89
C GLU A 166 -9.01 -1.47 11.48
N ASP A 167 -9.41 -1.49 10.20
CA ASP A 167 -10.48 -2.38 9.74
C ASP A 167 -10.16 -3.87 9.96
N ASN A 168 -8.91 -4.30 9.81
CA ASN A 168 -8.50 -5.68 10.05
C ASN A 168 -8.59 -6.03 11.54
N TYR A 169 -8.08 -5.16 12.42
CA TYR A 169 -8.20 -5.35 13.87
C TYR A 169 -9.64 -5.26 14.35
N ARG A 170 -10.44 -4.39 13.73
CA ARG A 170 -11.89 -4.31 13.98
C ARG A 170 -12.60 -5.62 13.66
N ARG A 171 -12.28 -6.26 12.54
CA ARG A 171 -12.86 -7.58 12.20
C ARG A 171 -12.45 -8.61 13.24
N HIS A 172 -11.16 -8.70 13.55
CA HIS A 172 -10.66 -9.62 14.58
C HIS A 172 -11.37 -9.42 15.93
N PHE A 173 -11.53 -8.17 16.36
CA PHE A 173 -12.26 -7.81 17.57
C PHE A 173 -13.75 -8.20 17.52
N THR A 174 -14.43 -7.89 16.43
CA THR A 174 -15.87 -8.24 16.29
C THR A 174 -16.08 -9.74 16.18
N ASP A 175 -15.15 -10.48 15.58
CA ASP A 175 -15.18 -11.94 15.53
C ASP A 175 -14.93 -12.55 16.91
N ALA A 176 -13.99 -12.01 17.70
CA ALA A 176 -13.79 -12.42 19.09
C ALA A 176 -15.05 -12.20 19.94
N LEU A 177 -15.69 -11.05 19.83
CA LEU A 177 -16.98 -10.79 20.51
C LEU A 177 -18.05 -11.78 20.09
N LYS A 178 -18.13 -12.12 18.81
CA LYS A 178 -19.12 -13.05 18.28
C LYS A 178 -18.90 -14.47 18.79
N LEU A 179 -17.67 -14.93 18.85
CA LEU A 179 -17.32 -16.31 19.14
C LEU A 179 -17.23 -16.61 20.64
N TYR A 180 -16.75 -15.65 21.44
CA TYR A 180 -16.32 -15.91 22.82
C TYR A 180 -17.13 -15.15 23.89
N VAL A 181 -17.95 -14.18 23.51
CA VAL A 181 -18.78 -13.42 24.45
C VAL A 181 -20.25 -13.84 24.30
N GLU A 182 -20.94 -14.07 25.44
CA GLU A 182 -22.35 -14.44 25.44
C GLU A 182 -23.22 -13.48 24.62
N GLU A 183 -24.26 -14.01 23.98
CA GLU A 183 -25.11 -13.23 23.11
C GLU A 183 -25.90 -12.19 23.89
N ASN A 184 -25.60 -10.92 23.64
CA ASN A 184 -26.26 -9.77 24.21
C ASN A 184 -26.45 -8.69 23.14
N ARG A 185 -27.66 -8.15 23.03
CA ARG A 185 -28.00 -7.11 22.05
C ARG A 185 -27.07 -5.91 22.07
N TYR A 186 -26.47 -5.60 23.21
CA TYR A 186 -25.63 -4.41 23.40
C TYR A 186 -24.13 -4.71 23.43
N LYS A 187 -23.70 -5.97 23.30
CA LYS A 187 -22.29 -6.34 23.48
C LYS A 187 -21.32 -5.52 22.61
N TYR A 188 -21.60 -5.38 21.32
CA TYR A 188 -20.74 -4.60 20.41
C TYR A 188 -20.68 -3.12 20.80
N ALA A 189 -21.81 -2.52 21.16
CA ALA A 189 -21.86 -1.14 21.61
C ALA A 189 -21.11 -0.95 22.92
N HIS A 190 -21.28 -1.86 23.88
CA HIS A 190 -20.63 -1.81 25.19
C HIS A 190 -19.11 -1.86 25.05
N PHE A 191 -18.58 -2.84 24.36
CA PHE A 191 -17.14 -2.98 24.19
C PHE A 191 -16.53 -1.85 23.33
N THR A 192 -17.25 -1.35 22.32
CA THR A 192 -16.83 -0.16 21.57
C THR A 192 -16.79 1.07 22.46
N ASP A 193 -17.81 1.29 23.31
CA ASP A 193 -17.83 2.41 24.25
C ASP A 193 -16.69 2.33 25.27
N MET A 194 -16.30 1.14 25.73
CA MET A 194 -15.13 0.98 26.59
C MET A 194 -13.85 1.50 25.95
N ILE A 195 -13.61 1.18 24.66
CA ILE A 195 -12.47 1.69 23.90
C ILE A 195 -12.54 3.20 23.80
N TYR A 196 -13.68 3.76 23.37
CA TYR A 196 -13.86 5.20 23.20
C TYR A 196 -13.69 5.98 24.50
N VAL A 197 -14.26 5.49 25.61
CA VAL A 197 -14.09 6.11 26.94
C VAL A 197 -12.62 6.06 27.38
N SER A 198 -11.90 4.99 27.08
CA SER A 198 -10.48 4.87 27.42
C SER A 198 -9.62 5.88 26.68
N ILE A 199 -9.91 6.14 25.40
CA ILE A 199 -9.14 7.03 24.54
C ILE A 199 -9.61 8.50 24.65
N PHE A 200 -10.93 8.71 24.53
CA PHE A 200 -11.52 10.04 24.36
C PHE A 200 -12.26 10.58 25.58
N ARG A 201 -12.42 9.76 26.64
CA ARG A 201 -13.22 10.05 27.83
C ARG A 201 -14.71 10.20 27.56
N GLU A 202 -15.17 9.86 26.34
CA GLU A 202 -16.54 9.95 25.89
C GLU A 202 -16.97 8.64 25.21
N LYS A 203 -18.26 8.31 25.28
CA LYS A 203 -18.83 7.21 24.50
C LYS A 203 -18.89 7.54 23.02
N ALA A 204 -18.86 6.54 22.16
CA ALA A 204 -18.89 6.72 20.71
C ALA A 204 -20.05 7.63 20.24
N LYS A 205 -21.24 7.50 20.83
CA LYS A 205 -22.41 8.33 20.50
C LYS A 205 -22.25 9.79 20.92
N GLU A 206 -21.62 10.04 22.06
CA GLU A 206 -21.39 11.39 22.59
C GLU A 206 -20.29 12.08 21.81
N TYR A 207 -19.20 11.35 21.53
CA TYR A 207 -18.13 11.83 20.67
C TYR A 207 -18.65 12.23 19.28
N LYS A 208 -19.55 11.43 18.70
CA LYS A 208 -20.23 11.75 17.43
C LYS A 208 -21.01 13.07 17.47
N LYS A 209 -21.68 13.38 18.59
CA LYS A 209 -22.40 14.65 18.79
C LYS A 209 -21.42 15.83 18.93
N ILE A 210 -20.33 15.66 19.66
CA ILE A 210 -19.29 16.71 19.82
C ILE A 210 -18.75 17.15 18.47
N LEU A 211 -18.58 16.20 17.53
CA LEU A 211 -18.11 16.47 16.18
C LEU A 211 -19.21 16.91 15.20
N ASP A 212 -20.44 17.07 15.64
CA ASP A 212 -21.61 17.40 14.81
C ASP A 212 -21.78 16.50 13.56
N LEU A 213 -21.56 15.19 13.76
CA LEU A 213 -21.62 14.21 12.67
C LEU A 213 -23.05 13.78 12.39
N LYS A 214 -23.40 13.61 11.11
CA LYS A 214 -24.69 13.08 10.68
C LYS A 214 -24.83 11.59 11.07
N ALA A 215 -26.07 11.08 11.06
CA ALA A 215 -26.35 9.69 11.46
C ALA A 215 -25.51 8.65 10.71
N ASN A 216 -25.30 8.84 9.41
CA ASN A 216 -24.56 7.92 8.53
C ASN A 216 -23.03 8.15 8.51
N ASP A 217 -22.55 9.21 9.17
CA ASP A 217 -21.11 9.49 9.19
C ASP A 217 -20.40 8.53 10.17
N LYS A 218 -19.27 8.01 9.74
CA LYS A 218 -18.42 7.17 10.60
C LYS A 218 -17.46 8.05 11.39
N VAL A 219 -17.46 7.91 12.71
CA VAL A 219 -16.54 8.67 13.59
C VAL A 219 -15.09 8.46 13.21
N ARG A 220 -14.72 7.24 12.82
CA ARG A 220 -13.35 6.87 12.46
C ARG A 220 -12.81 7.61 11.25
N ASP A 221 -13.68 8.01 10.33
CA ASP A 221 -13.29 8.81 9.17
C ASP A 221 -12.77 10.20 9.57
N THR A 222 -13.03 10.64 10.81
CA THR A 222 -12.54 11.92 11.36
C THR A 222 -11.21 11.80 12.09
N PHE A 223 -10.70 10.60 12.31
CA PHE A 223 -9.47 10.39 13.05
C PHE A 223 -8.23 10.64 12.19
N TYR A 224 -7.17 11.12 12.80
CA TYR A 224 -5.83 11.09 12.22
C TYR A 224 -5.26 9.68 12.30
N SER A 225 -4.24 9.38 11.49
CA SER A 225 -3.59 8.08 11.41
C SER A 225 -3.15 7.55 12.79
N GLU A 226 -2.56 8.42 13.61
CA GLU A 226 -2.09 8.06 14.96
C GLU A 226 -3.24 7.63 15.89
N ILE A 227 -4.40 8.24 15.74
CA ILE A 227 -5.59 7.87 16.52
C ILE A 227 -6.17 6.56 16.04
N LEU A 228 -6.18 6.32 14.71
CA LEU A 228 -6.58 5.03 14.14
C LEU A 228 -5.69 3.90 14.64
N ASP A 229 -4.37 4.12 14.71
CA ASP A 229 -3.41 3.15 15.22
C ASP A 229 -3.64 2.84 16.72
N ILE A 230 -3.97 3.85 17.52
CA ILE A 230 -4.32 3.66 18.94
C ILE A 230 -5.62 2.85 19.06
N VAL A 231 -6.65 3.18 18.31
CA VAL A 231 -7.92 2.42 18.32
C VAL A 231 -7.68 0.96 17.89
N ALA A 232 -6.92 0.74 16.83
CA ALA A 232 -6.54 -0.57 16.35
C ALA A 232 -5.80 -1.40 17.41
N ALA A 233 -4.85 -0.79 18.12
CA ALA A 233 -4.11 -1.45 19.20
C ALA A 233 -5.04 -1.87 20.36
N TYR A 234 -6.00 -1.02 20.76
CA TYR A 234 -7.01 -1.35 21.77
C TYR A 234 -7.91 -2.50 21.32
N GLU A 235 -8.38 -2.49 20.08
CA GLU A 235 -9.24 -3.55 19.53
C GLU A 235 -8.51 -4.89 19.48
N SER A 236 -7.25 -4.91 19.03
CA SER A 236 -6.43 -6.12 19.03
C SER A 236 -6.20 -6.65 20.44
N GLY A 237 -5.75 -5.80 21.35
CA GLY A 237 -5.48 -6.22 22.74
C GLY A 237 -6.72 -6.72 23.46
N LEU A 238 -7.89 -6.12 23.18
CA LEU A 238 -9.16 -6.57 23.78
C LEU A 238 -9.65 -7.89 23.17
N ALA A 239 -9.44 -8.10 21.86
CA ALA A 239 -9.73 -9.38 21.22
C ALA A 239 -8.91 -10.52 21.81
N ASP A 240 -7.60 -10.29 22.00
CA ASP A 240 -6.69 -11.26 22.61
C ASP A 240 -7.06 -11.55 24.07
N ALA A 241 -7.41 -10.53 24.85
CA ALA A 241 -7.87 -10.69 26.23
C ALA A 241 -9.19 -11.48 26.36
N ILE A 242 -10.12 -11.26 25.43
CA ILE A 242 -11.40 -12.02 25.36
C ILE A 242 -11.10 -13.47 25.04
N TYR A 243 -10.23 -13.75 24.07
CA TYR A 243 -9.84 -15.12 23.73
C TYR A 243 -9.16 -15.84 24.91
N GLN A 244 -8.20 -15.21 25.59
CA GLN A 244 -7.53 -15.79 26.76
C GLN A 244 -8.51 -16.10 27.89
N LYS A 245 -9.45 -15.19 28.17
CA LYS A 245 -10.47 -15.45 29.18
C LYS A 245 -11.42 -16.58 28.81
N TYR A 246 -11.77 -16.68 27.54
CA TYR A 246 -12.55 -17.80 27.05
C TYR A 246 -11.84 -19.15 27.25
N GLU A 247 -10.54 -19.22 26.96
CA GLU A 247 -9.73 -20.43 27.20
C GLU A 247 -9.68 -20.83 28.69
N GLU A 248 -9.67 -19.84 29.59
CA GLU A 248 -9.59 -20.08 31.04
C GLU A 248 -10.96 -20.43 31.68
N TYR A 249 -12.02 -19.78 31.25
CA TYR A 249 -13.32 -19.79 31.96
C TYR A 249 -14.51 -20.21 31.09
N GLY A 250 -14.34 -20.43 29.82
CA GLY A 250 -15.43 -20.62 28.86
C GLY A 250 -16.05 -19.29 28.41
N HIS A 251 -17.31 -19.31 27.93
CA HIS A 251 -17.99 -18.10 27.49
C HIS A 251 -18.02 -17.00 28.57
N ILE A 252 -17.73 -15.76 28.18
CA ILE A 252 -17.69 -14.58 29.03
C ILE A 252 -18.97 -13.76 28.85
#